data_d394a48ed06f7a2337d0b433d364777e
#
_entry.id   d394a48ed06f7a2337d0b433d364777e
#
_cell.length_a   1.000
_cell.length_b   1.000
_cell.length_c   1.000
_cell.angle_alpha   90.00
_cell.angle_beta   90.00
_cell.angle_gamma   90.00
#
_symmetry.space_group_name_H-M   'P 1'
#
loop_
_entity.id
_entity.type
_entity.pdbx_description
1 polymer ?
#
loop_
_entity_poly.entity_id
_entity_poly.type
_entity_poly.pdbx_seq_one_letter_code
_entity_poly.pdbx_strand_id
1 'polypeptide(L)'
;GNVMGCSIHAHHTVTFLGYKVGLHTGEGPDYSGIVHFSDLNMDDYPRPDTSGYLIGSEVLQNVLVPRKKSSHKGSHGQIAIIGGDEGMVGAILLAGRAALKLGAGRVFIGALRGPLLAVDQVQPELMIRVASELLSQNEFNCIAIGPGLGNDDLAHQTLSKSLSQPVPVILDAGALNLVADHNQLKSKISDRDCPTVLTPHPKEAARLLKCSVEEIQSDRVHSALSLANEFNSEVILKGVGSVCAFPDGNWFINTTGNPGMACAGMGDVLTGIVGALITQGAYSHSAVVAGVYLHGLAADQLLSDNKGPIGMTASETIDTSRSILNQHLTGILA
;
A
#
# COMPACT_ATOMS: atom_id res chain seq x y z
N GLY A 1 19.01 7.19 5.01
CA GLY A 1 18.94 6.20 6.07
C GLY A 1 20.03 5.13 6.05
N ASN A 2 21.14 5.36 5.34
CA ASN A 2 22.27 4.43 5.33
C ASN A 2 23.36 4.89 6.31
N VAL A 3 24.06 3.93 6.94
CA VAL A 3 25.22 4.23 7.76
C VAL A 3 26.39 4.67 6.88
N MET A 4 26.92 5.86 7.14
CA MET A 4 28.06 6.45 6.42
C MET A 4 29.35 6.30 7.26
N GLY A 5 29.98 5.13 7.17
CA GLY A 5 31.15 4.79 7.98
C GLY A 5 30.78 4.21 9.34
N CYS A 6 31.06 4.91 10.45
CA CYS A 6 30.73 4.48 11.80
C CYS A 6 29.45 5.15 12.30
N SER A 7 28.58 4.41 12.97
CA SER A 7 27.39 4.93 13.63
C SER A 7 27.28 4.46 15.07
N ILE A 8 26.65 5.28 15.91
CA ILE A 8 26.34 4.93 17.30
C ILE A 8 24.90 4.42 17.33
N HIS A 9 24.67 3.31 18.03
CA HIS A 9 23.32 2.89 18.40
C HIS A 9 22.83 3.78 19.55
N ALA A 10 22.04 4.80 19.20
CA ALA A 10 21.49 5.75 20.16
C ALA A 10 20.21 5.18 20.79
N HIS A 11 20.00 5.44 22.09
CA HIS A 11 18.68 5.20 22.71
C HIS A 11 17.72 6.35 22.41
N HIS A 12 18.24 7.57 22.31
CA HIS A 12 17.49 8.78 22.01
C HIS A 12 18.28 9.65 21.03
N THR A 13 17.58 10.20 20.04
CA THR A 13 18.14 11.18 19.09
C THR A 13 17.29 12.44 19.14
N VAL A 14 17.94 13.60 19.29
CA VAL A 14 17.24 14.90 19.19
C VAL A 14 17.48 15.48 17.80
N THR A 15 16.40 15.84 17.10
CA THR A 15 16.47 16.53 15.80
C THR A 15 15.87 17.93 15.92
N PHE A 16 16.47 18.90 15.24
CA PHE A 16 16.13 20.31 15.36
C PHE A 16 15.51 20.83 14.06
N LEU A 17 14.51 21.74 14.18
CA LEU A 17 13.89 22.52 13.10
C LEU A 17 13.15 21.73 12.04
N GLY A 18 13.38 20.44 11.91
CA GLY A 18 12.72 19.53 10.97
C GLY A 18 13.17 18.10 11.20
N TYR A 19 12.31 17.14 10.89
CA TYR A 19 12.68 15.74 10.87
C TYR A 19 13.64 15.46 9.72
N LYS A 20 14.59 14.55 9.93
CA LYS A 20 15.54 14.13 8.90
C LYS A 20 15.11 12.78 8.34
N VAL A 21 14.95 12.70 7.04
CA VAL A 21 14.54 11.49 6.29
C VAL A 21 15.35 10.26 6.75
N GLY A 22 16.66 10.42 6.88
CA GLY A 22 17.56 9.34 7.25
C GLY A 22 17.34 8.74 8.64
N LEU A 23 16.65 9.43 9.55
CA LEU A 23 16.31 8.88 10.88
C LEU A 23 15.11 7.91 10.82
N HIS A 24 14.33 7.97 9.74
CA HIS A 24 13.05 7.25 9.61
C HIS A 24 13.02 6.25 8.45
N THR A 25 14.11 6.13 7.67
CA THR A 25 14.18 5.25 6.51
C THR A 25 15.41 4.35 6.53
N GLY A 26 15.33 3.21 5.84
CA GLY A 26 16.46 2.29 5.70
C GLY A 26 16.95 1.75 7.03
N GLU A 27 18.26 1.88 7.31
CA GLU A 27 18.89 1.47 8.57
C GLU A 27 18.75 2.52 9.69
N GLY A 28 18.29 3.74 9.36
CA GLY A 28 18.20 4.84 10.31
C GLY A 28 17.49 4.52 11.62
N PRO A 29 16.31 3.88 11.62
CA PRO A 29 15.59 3.51 12.84
C PRO A 29 16.37 2.56 13.75
N ASP A 30 17.25 1.70 13.22
CA ASP A 30 18.06 0.78 14.01
C ASP A 30 19.15 1.51 14.83
N TYR A 31 19.53 2.71 14.39
CA TYR A 31 20.56 3.51 15.03
C TYR A 31 20.05 4.72 15.79
N SER A 32 18.89 5.28 15.40
CA SER A 32 18.38 6.54 15.98
C SER A 32 17.67 6.37 17.32
N GLY A 33 17.18 5.17 17.63
CA GLY A 33 16.33 4.98 18.80
C GLY A 33 15.10 5.88 18.78
N ILE A 34 14.67 6.40 19.93
CA ILE A 34 13.53 7.32 20.03
C ILE A 34 13.95 8.71 19.52
N VAL A 35 13.30 9.17 18.46
CA VAL A 35 13.59 10.49 17.87
C VAL A 35 12.72 11.56 18.53
N HIS A 36 13.37 12.56 19.15
CA HIS A 36 12.74 13.73 19.75
C HIS A 36 12.91 14.94 18.83
N PHE A 37 11.82 15.63 18.58
CA PHE A 37 11.84 16.87 17.80
C PHE A 37 11.89 18.10 18.72
N SER A 38 12.68 19.11 18.35
CA SER A 38 12.69 20.43 18.96
C SER A 38 12.73 21.51 17.90
N ASP A 39 11.82 22.45 17.96
CA ASP A 39 11.77 23.65 17.11
C ASP A 39 12.72 24.76 17.62
N LEU A 40 13.40 24.56 18.74
CA LEU A 40 14.25 25.50 19.40
C LEU A 40 13.55 26.82 19.83
N ASN A 41 12.22 26.79 19.93
CA ASN A 41 11.37 27.98 20.17
C ASN A 41 11.58 29.08 19.11
N MET A 42 11.84 28.66 17.85
CA MET A 42 12.06 29.57 16.72
C MET A 42 10.79 29.77 15.90
N ASP A 43 9.73 30.28 16.53
CA ASP A 43 8.40 30.46 15.89
C ASP A 43 8.46 31.44 14.70
N ASP A 44 9.37 32.43 14.77
CA ASP A 44 9.53 33.47 13.74
C ASP A 44 10.51 33.09 12.61
N TYR A 45 11.09 31.88 12.65
CA TYR A 45 12.02 31.45 11.60
C TYR A 45 11.23 30.94 10.37
N PRO A 46 11.51 31.49 9.17
CA PRO A 46 10.85 31.01 7.97
C PRO A 46 11.19 29.52 7.77
N ARG A 47 10.19 28.67 7.93
CA ARG A 47 10.36 27.24 7.63
C ARG A 47 10.54 27.10 6.12
N PRO A 48 11.51 26.32 5.66
CA PRO A 48 11.64 26.06 4.23
C PRO A 48 10.35 25.39 3.73
N ASP A 49 9.91 25.76 2.53
CA ASP A 49 8.85 25.03 1.86
C ASP A 49 9.27 23.56 1.76
N THR A 50 8.44 22.69 2.29
CA THR A 50 8.70 21.26 2.22
C THR A 50 7.50 20.56 1.58
N SER A 51 7.79 19.63 0.67
CA SER A 51 6.80 18.73 0.10
C SER A 51 6.75 17.38 0.83
N GLY A 52 7.53 17.22 1.91
CA GLY A 52 7.69 15.96 2.63
C GLY A 52 7.20 16.02 4.07
N TYR A 53 6.48 14.96 4.49
CA TYR A 53 5.85 14.87 5.80
C TYR A 53 6.02 13.48 6.40
N LEU A 54 6.04 13.39 7.73
CA LEU A 54 5.82 12.13 8.44
C LEU A 54 4.31 11.89 8.55
N ILE A 55 3.90 10.64 8.37
CA ILE A 55 2.49 10.26 8.51
C ILE A 55 2.14 10.17 10.01
N GLY A 56 1.10 10.88 10.43
CA GLY A 56 0.53 10.81 11.76
C GLY A 56 -0.85 10.14 11.79
N SER A 57 -1.41 9.96 12.99
CA SER A 57 -2.70 9.28 13.19
C SER A 57 -3.91 10.02 12.60
N GLU A 58 -3.78 11.32 12.36
CA GLU A 58 -4.80 12.19 11.77
C GLU A 58 -5.27 11.71 10.38
N VAL A 59 -4.43 10.98 9.65
CA VAL A 59 -4.77 10.45 8.32
C VAL A 59 -5.93 9.45 8.36
N LEU A 60 -6.19 8.83 9.52
CA LEU A 60 -7.29 7.90 9.68
C LEU A 60 -8.63 8.58 9.97
N GLN A 61 -8.62 9.81 10.50
CA GLN A 61 -9.84 10.48 10.99
C GLN A 61 -10.83 10.81 9.87
N ASN A 62 -10.34 11.14 8.68
CA ASN A 62 -11.16 11.63 7.56
C ASN A 62 -11.03 10.76 6.31
N VAL A 63 -10.41 9.58 6.41
CA VAL A 63 -10.19 8.71 5.23
C VAL A 63 -11.49 8.11 4.70
N LEU A 64 -12.46 7.88 5.57
CA LEU A 64 -13.78 7.37 5.20
C LEU A 64 -14.89 8.23 5.82
N VAL A 65 -15.99 8.37 5.09
CA VAL A 65 -17.21 8.99 5.59
C VAL A 65 -17.93 7.99 6.53
N PRO A 66 -18.43 8.43 7.70
CA PRO A 66 -19.23 7.58 8.59
C PRO A 66 -20.43 6.93 7.88
N ARG A 67 -20.64 5.65 8.15
CA ARG A 67 -21.69 4.87 7.48
C ARG A 67 -23.09 5.29 7.94
N LYS A 68 -23.99 5.55 6.99
CA LYS A 68 -25.39 5.81 7.29
C LYS A 68 -26.10 4.52 7.69
N LYS A 69 -27.10 4.61 8.59
CA LYS A 69 -27.94 3.45 8.97
C LYS A 69 -28.68 2.84 7.78
N SER A 70 -29.00 3.64 6.75
CA SER A 70 -29.67 3.22 5.52
C SER A 70 -28.73 2.66 4.46
N SER A 71 -27.43 2.54 4.73
CA SER A 71 -26.47 2.05 3.74
C SER A 71 -26.66 0.56 3.45
N HIS A 72 -26.30 0.15 2.24
CA HIS A 72 -26.37 -1.23 1.76
C HIS A 72 -25.05 -1.62 1.09
N LYS A 73 -24.85 -2.89 0.74
CA LYS A 73 -23.60 -3.39 0.15
C LYS A 73 -23.12 -2.60 -1.09
N GLY A 74 -24.05 -2.08 -1.89
CA GLY A 74 -23.73 -1.24 -3.05
C GLY A 74 -23.19 0.16 -2.68
N SER A 75 -23.52 0.67 -1.48
CA SER A 75 -23.04 1.98 -1.00
C SER A 75 -21.55 2.00 -0.66
N HIS A 76 -20.94 0.83 -0.50
CA HIS A 76 -19.53 0.67 -0.11
C HIS A 76 -18.67 0.13 -1.25
N GLY A 77 -19.19 0.19 -2.48
CA GLY A 77 -18.49 -0.11 -3.72
C GLY A 77 -18.15 -1.59 -3.94
N GLN A 78 -17.48 -1.83 -5.04
CA GLN A 78 -17.07 -3.16 -5.50
C GLN A 78 -15.60 -3.11 -5.93
N ILE A 79 -14.81 -4.08 -5.49
CA ILE A 79 -13.41 -4.23 -5.89
C ILE A 79 -13.20 -5.57 -6.57
N ALA A 80 -12.38 -5.58 -7.64
CA ALA A 80 -11.81 -6.79 -8.22
C ALA A 80 -10.35 -6.93 -7.78
N ILE A 81 -10.01 -8.09 -7.22
CA ILE A 81 -8.62 -8.47 -6.90
C ILE A 81 -8.21 -9.54 -7.91
N ILE A 82 -7.22 -9.24 -8.75
CA ILE A 82 -6.86 -10.07 -9.90
C ILE A 82 -5.42 -10.58 -9.79
N GLY A 83 -5.23 -11.87 -10.02
CA GLY A 83 -3.93 -12.54 -9.93
C GLY A 83 -4.07 -14.02 -9.67
N GLY A 84 -3.27 -14.55 -8.72
CA GLY A 84 -3.41 -15.91 -8.22
C GLY A 84 -3.23 -16.98 -9.29
N ASP A 85 -2.10 -16.95 -10.00
CA ASP A 85 -1.68 -18.02 -10.89
C ASP A 85 -1.38 -19.30 -10.10
N GLU A 86 -1.09 -20.39 -10.79
CA GLU A 86 -0.83 -21.70 -10.19
C GLU A 86 0.19 -21.62 -9.06
N GLY A 87 -0.16 -22.17 -7.90
CA GLY A 87 0.66 -22.11 -6.68
C GLY A 87 0.61 -20.79 -5.91
N MET A 88 -0.01 -19.70 -6.44
CA MET A 88 0.00 -18.36 -5.86
C MET A 88 -1.40 -17.80 -5.51
N VAL A 89 -2.41 -18.66 -5.42
CA VAL A 89 -3.81 -18.27 -5.13
C VAL A 89 -3.93 -17.62 -3.75
N GLY A 90 -3.08 -17.98 -2.79
CA GLY A 90 -3.08 -17.40 -1.45
C GLY A 90 -2.94 -15.88 -1.44
N ALA A 91 -2.19 -15.31 -2.38
CA ALA A 91 -1.96 -13.87 -2.46
C ALA A 91 -3.25 -13.08 -2.73
N ILE A 92 -4.05 -13.50 -3.73
CA ILE A 92 -5.33 -12.84 -4.02
C ILE A 92 -6.37 -13.06 -2.93
N LEU A 93 -6.30 -14.18 -2.19
CA LEU A 93 -7.18 -14.42 -1.05
C LEU A 93 -6.83 -13.51 0.12
N LEU A 94 -5.54 -13.31 0.43
CA LEU A 94 -5.10 -12.36 1.46
C LEU A 94 -5.54 -10.93 1.13
N ALA A 95 -5.30 -10.47 -0.09
CA ALA A 95 -5.74 -9.15 -0.55
C ALA A 95 -7.28 -9.02 -0.49
N GLY A 96 -8.00 -10.05 -0.93
CA GLY A 96 -9.46 -10.07 -0.89
C GLY A 96 -10.04 -10.06 0.52
N ARG A 97 -9.47 -10.85 1.42
CA ARG A 97 -9.87 -10.87 2.84
C ARG A 97 -9.62 -9.51 3.50
N ALA A 98 -8.46 -8.90 3.22
CA ALA A 98 -8.16 -7.55 3.67
C ALA A 98 -9.19 -6.54 3.14
N ALA A 99 -9.48 -6.55 1.84
CA ALA A 99 -10.46 -5.65 1.25
C ALA A 99 -11.88 -5.84 1.85
N LEU A 100 -12.31 -7.09 2.07
CA LEU A 100 -13.60 -7.40 2.70
C LEU A 100 -13.67 -6.88 4.14
N LYS A 101 -12.66 -7.19 4.94
CA LYS A 101 -12.59 -6.82 6.38
C LYS A 101 -12.46 -5.31 6.59
N LEU A 102 -11.79 -4.62 5.66
CA LEU A 102 -11.67 -3.15 5.67
C LEU A 102 -12.89 -2.45 5.05
N GLY A 103 -13.93 -3.20 4.69
CA GLY A 103 -15.26 -2.67 4.47
C GLY A 103 -15.70 -2.45 3.03
N ALA A 104 -14.99 -2.96 2.02
CA ALA A 104 -15.51 -3.00 0.65
C ALA A 104 -16.86 -3.75 0.62
N GLY A 105 -17.85 -3.19 -0.08
CA GLY A 105 -19.22 -3.72 -0.07
C GLY A 105 -19.36 -5.06 -0.79
N ARG A 106 -18.56 -5.28 -1.84
CA ARG A 106 -18.41 -6.55 -2.56
C ARG A 106 -16.95 -6.72 -2.97
N VAL A 107 -16.44 -7.95 -2.80
CA VAL A 107 -15.06 -8.28 -3.19
C VAL A 107 -15.11 -9.46 -4.17
N PHE A 108 -14.61 -9.22 -5.36
CA PHE A 108 -14.48 -10.24 -6.41
C PHE A 108 -13.01 -10.66 -6.51
N ILE A 109 -12.78 -11.95 -6.51
CA ILE A 109 -11.48 -12.56 -6.71
C ILE A 109 -11.42 -13.06 -8.16
N GLY A 110 -10.53 -12.47 -8.95
CA GLY A 110 -10.26 -12.85 -10.34
C GLY A 110 -9.05 -13.76 -10.43
N ALA A 111 -9.24 -15.07 -10.38
CA ALA A 111 -8.13 -16.00 -10.62
C ALA A 111 -7.71 -15.96 -12.10
N LEU A 112 -6.40 -15.91 -12.35
CA LEU A 112 -5.84 -15.80 -13.70
C LEU A 112 -6.26 -17.00 -14.57
N ARG A 113 -6.13 -18.20 -14.02
CA ARG A 113 -6.51 -19.47 -14.66
C ARG A 113 -7.57 -20.14 -13.81
N GLY A 114 -8.74 -20.39 -14.36
CA GLY A 114 -9.87 -21.17 -13.82
C GLY A 114 -10.07 -21.11 -12.30
N PRO A 115 -11.21 -21.36 -11.78
CA PRO A 115 -11.42 -21.35 -10.35
C PRO A 115 -10.67 -22.54 -9.72
N LEU A 116 -9.48 -22.29 -9.18
CA LEU A 116 -8.77 -23.28 -8.39
C LEU A 116 -9.52 -23.59 -7.07
N LEU A 117 -10.40 -22.67 -6.65
CA LEU A 117 -11.29 -22.80 -5.50
C LEU A 117 -12.68 -22.33 -5.88
N ALA A 118 -13.71 -23.12 -5.56
CA ALA A 118 -15.09 -22.71 -5.73
C ALA A 118 -15.54 -21.66 -4.68
N VAL A 119 -14.95 -21.73 -3.49
CA VAL A 119 -15.25 -20.87 -2.34
C VAL A 119 -14.02 -20.75 -1.44
N ASP A 120 -13.81 -19.58 -0.85
CA ASP A 120 -12.84 -19.42 0.23
C ASP A 120 -13.45 -19.95 1.54
N GLN A 121 -12.83 -20.96 2.15
CA GLN A 121 -13.32 -21.59 3.37
C GLN A 121 -13.25 -20.70 4.62
N VAL A 122 -12.41 -19.64 4.59
CA VAL A 122 -12.27 -18.70 5.70
C VAL A 122 -13.22 -17.51 5.56
N GLN A 123 -13.42 -17.01 4.33
CA GLN A 123 -14.29 -15.87 4.02
C GLN A 123 -15.16 -16.22 2.80
N PRO A 124 -16.25 -16.98 2.99
CA PRO A 124 -17.13 -17.43 1.90
C PRO A 124 -17.86 -16.27 1.20
N GLU A 125 -17.80 -15.06 1.76
CA GLU A 125 -18.34 -13.84 1.15
C GLU A 125 -17.53 -13.36 -0.08
N LEU A 126 -16.31 -13.88 -0.29
CA LEU A 126 -15.50 -13.57 -1.45
C LEU A 126 -16.10 -14.25 -2.70
N MET A 127 -16.33 -13.46 -3.74
CA MET A 127 -16.93 -13.94 -4.98
C MET A 127 -15.83 -14.31 -5.99
N ILE A 128 -15.52 -15.61 -6.08
CA ILE A 128 -14.43 -16.11 -6.94
C ILE A 128 -14.93 -16.34 -8.36
N ARG A 129 -14.20 -15.81 -9.35
CA ARG A 129 -14.46 -15.91 -10.79
C ARG A 129 -13.14 -16.02 -11.57
N VAL A 130 -13.23 -16.32 -12.85
CA VAL A 130 -12.09 -16.18 -13.77
C VAL A 130 -11.88 -14.69 -14.07
N ALA A 131 -10.63 -14.22 -14.09
CA ALA A 131 -10.29 -12.81 -14.29
C ALA A 131 -10.86 -12.24 -15.59
N SER A 132 -10.87 -13.02 -16.69
CA SER A 132 -11.40 -12.59 -17.98
C SER A 132 -12.91 -12.33 -17.97
N GLU A 133 -13.66 -13.08 -17.16
CA GLU A 133 -15.10 -12.87 -16.97
C GLU A 133 -15.37 -11.59 -16.17
N LEU A 134 -14.62 -11.35 -15.11
CA LEU A 134 -14.76 -10.15 -14.28
C LEU A 134 -14.53 -8.88 -15.10
N LEU A 135 -13.44 -8.84 -15.88
CA LEU A 135 -13.07 -7.67 -16.67
C LEU A 135 -14.03 -7.36 -17.82
N SER A 136 -14.99 -8.25 -18.11
CA SER A 136 -16.05 -8.00 -19.09
C SER A 136 -17.31 -7.35 -18.50
N GLN A 137 -17.44 -7.30 -17.16
CA GLN A 137 -18.66 -6.88 -16.46
C GLN A 137 -18.73 -5.38 -16.10
N ASN A 138 -17.63 -4.64 -16.19
CA ASN A 138 -17.51 -3.16 -16.08
C ASN A 138 -18.21 -2.44 -14.90
N GLU A 139 -18.26 -3.05 -13.71
CA GLU A 139 -18.97 -2.44 -12.57
C GLU A 139 -18.09 -2.26 -11.31
N PHE A 140 -16.77 -2.14 -11.45
CA PHE A 140 -15.88 -1.99 -10.30
C PHE A 140 -15.63 -0.52 -9.96
N ASN A 141 -15.42 -0.23 -8.67
CA ASN A 141 -14.96 1.07 -8.19
C ASN A 141 -13.43 1.11 -8.07
N CYS A 142 -12.78 -0.06 -8.02
CA CYS A 142 -11.34 -0.20 -7.99
C CYS A 142 -10.94 -1.59 -8.49
N ILE A 143 -9.80 -1.69 -9.12
CA ILE A 143 -9.17 -2.97 -9.51
C ILE A 143 -7.79 -3.02 -8.86
N ALA A 144 -7.49 -4.09 -8.12
CA ALA A 144 -6.14 -4.41 -7.68
C ALA A 144 -5.65 -5.62 -8.46
N ILE A 145 -4.48 -5.52 -9.10
CA ILE A 145 -3.93 -6.58 -9.92
C ILE A 145 -2.44 -6.78 -9.64
N GLY A 146 -2.03 -8.05 -9.59
CA GLY A 146 -0.62 -8.38 -9.44
C GLY A 146 -0.28 -9.41 -8.40
N PRO A 147 -0.96 -9.50 -7.25
CA PRO A 147 -0.71 -10.56 -6.29
C PRO A 147 -0.75 -11.95 -6.94
N GLY A 148 0.42 -12.60 -7.03
CA GLY A 148 0.52 -13.92 -7.69
C GLY A 148 0.15 -13.96 -9.17
N LEU A 149 0.31 -12.88 -9.93
CA LEU A 149 -0.20 -12.78 -11.31
C LEU A 149 0.56 -13.63 -12.34
N GLY A 150 1.79 -14.03 -12.08
CA GLY A 150 2.62 -14.66 -13.12
C GLY A 150 3.19 -13.65 -14.14
N ASN A 151 3.79 -14.16 -15.22
CA ASN A 151 4.52 -13.34 -16.21
C ASN A 151 4.35 -13.78 -17.66
N ASP A 152 3.34 -14.59 -17.98
CA ASP A 152 3.07 -15.07 -19.32
C ASP A 152 2.13 -14.16 -20.13
N ASP A 153 1.82 -14.55 -21.35
CA ASP A 153 0.96 -13.79 -22.25
C ASP A 153 -0.46 -13.56 -21.70
N LEU A 154 -0.99 -14.51 -20.94
CA LEU A 154 -2.31 -14.37 -20.32
C LEU A 154 -2.28 -13.31 -19.20
N ALA A 155 -1.23 -13.32 -18.38
CA ALA A 155 -1.00 -12.31 -17.35
C ALA A 155 -0.84 -10.93 -17.99
N HIS A 156 -0.05 -10.80 -19.05
CA HIS A 156 0.12 -9.55 -19.81
C HIS A 156 -1.21 -9.04 -20.39
N GLN A 157 -2.00 -9.91 -21.05
CA GLN A 157 -3.31 -9.53 -21.61
C GLN A 157 -4.29 -9.10 -20.52
N THR A 158 -4.30 -9.81 -19.39
CA THR A 158 -5.16 -9.49 -18.23
C THR A 158 -4.80 -8.15 -17.63
N LEU A 159 -3.51 -7.88 -17.44
CA LEU A 159 -3.02 -6.57 -16.97
C LEU A 159 -3.39 -5.45 -17.95
N SER A 160 -3.16 -5.67 -19.26
CA SER A 160 -3.52 -4.69 -20.28
C SER A 160 -5.01 -4.37 -20.30
N LYS A 161 -5.89 -5.36 -20.11
CA LYS A 161 -7.34 -5.16 -20.00
C LYS A 161 -7.73 -4.41 -18.72
N SER A 162 -7.09 -4.72 -17.60
CA SER A 162 -7.32 -4.03 -16.32
C SER A 162 -6.96 -2.56 -16.41
N LEU A 163 -5.84 -2.23 -17.04
CA LEU A 163 -5.40 -0.85 -17.30
C LEU A 163 -6.32 -0.07 -18.25
N SER A 164 -7.12 -0.74 -19.06
CA SER A 164 -8.12 -0.09 -19.94
C SER A 164 -9.44 0.24 -19.23
N GLN A 165 -9.64 -0.22 -17.99
CA GLN A 165 -10.86 0.07 -17.25
C GLN A 165 -10.84 1.52 -16.73
N PRO A 166 -11.96 2.26 -16.81
CA PRO A 166 -12.05 3.66 -16.38
C PRO A 166 -12.28 3.77 -14.87
N VAL A 167 -11.45 3.11 -14.08
CA VAL A 167 -11.50 3.07 -12.60
C VAL A 167 -10.09 3.10 -12.03
N PRO A 168 -9.90 3.48 -10.77
CA PRO A 168 -8.60 3.36 -10.10
C PRO A 168 -8.04 1.94 -10.17
N VAL A 169 -6.72 1.83 -10.41
CA VAL A 169 -6.01 0.54 -10.49
C VAL A 169 -4.83 0.53 -9.54
N ILE A 170 -4.69 -0.55 -8.77
CA ILE A 170 -3.52 -0.81 -7.93
C ILE A 170 -2.69 -1.90 -8.57
N LEU A 171 -1.40 -1.64 -8.77
CA LEU A 171 -0.43 -2.56 -9.34
C LEU A 171 0.55 -3.02 -8.28
N ASP A 172 0.63 -4.32 -8.05
CA ASP A 172 1.54 -4.93 -7.09
C ASP A 172 2.27 -6.14 -7.69
N ALA A 173 3.36 -6.55 -7.12
CA ALA A 173 4.06 -7.82 -7.38
C ALA A 173 4.21 -8.17 -8.89
N GLY A 174 3.54 -9.22 -9.36
CA GLY A 174 3.62 -9.70 -10.76
C GLY A 174 3.25 -8.64 -11.79
N ALA A 175 2.31 -7.75 -11.50
CA ALA A 175 1.94 -6.65 -12.40
C ALA A 175 3.09 -5.66 -12.58
N LEU A 176 3.79 -5.29 -11.50
CA LEU A 176 4.95 -4.40 -11.56
C LEU A 176 6.11 -5.02 -12.35
N ASN A 177 6.31 -6.34 -12.22
CA ASN A 177 7.31 -7.06 -13.00
C ASN A 177 7.00 -7.01 -14.50
N LEU A 178 5.75 -7.26 -14.89
CA LEU A 178 5.31 -7.15 -16.29
C LEU A 178 5.50 -5.72 -16.84
N VAL A 179 5.18 -4.70 -16.05
CA VAL A 179 5.38 -3.29 -16.44
C VAL A 179 6.86 -2.98 -16.68
N ALA A 180 7.76 -3.50 -15.84
CA ALA A 180 9.19 -3.30 -16.00
C ALA A 180 9.73 -3.93 -17.31
N ASP A 181 9.16 -5.05 -17.75
CA ASP A 181 9.58 -5.79 -18.92
C ASP A 181 8.92 -5.28 -20.23
N HIS A 182 7.82 -4.51 -20.17
CA HIS A 182 7.03 -4.11 -21.33
C HIS A 182 6.75 -2.60 -21.39
N ASN A 183 7.50 -1.86 -22.18
CA ASN A 183 7.35 -0.39 -22.33
C ASN A 183 5.92 0.05 -22.75
N GLN A 184 5.18 -0.78 -23.47
CA GLN A 184 3.79 -0.49 -23.86
C GLN A 184 2.84 -0.38 -22.63
N LEU A 185 3.08 -1.20 -21.60
CA LEU A 185 2.31 -1.11 -20.35
C LEU A 185 2.64 0.16 -19.58
N LYS A 186 3.90 0.59 -19.60
CA LYS A 186 4.33 1.85 -18.99
C LYS A 186 3.60 3.04 -19.62
N SER A 187 3.62 3.18 -20.94
CA SER A 187 2.89 4.26 -21.63
C SER A 187 1.39 4.20 -21.32
N LYS A 188 0.82 2.98 -21.29
CA LYS A 188 -0.58 2.80 -20.99
C LYS A 188 -0.93 3.24 -19.56
N ILE A 189 -0.02 3.13 -18.59
CA ILE A 189 -0.21 3.60 -17.22
C ILE A 189 -0.17 5.13 -17.18
N SER A 190 0.87 5.74 -17.77
CA SER A 190 1.06 7.20 -17.74
C SER A 190 -0.04 7.98 -18.46
N ASP A 191 -0.70 7.36 -19.44
CA ASP A 191 -1.77 7.97 -20.24
C ASP A 191 -3.18 7.81 -19.60
N ARG A 192 -3.29 7.22 -18.40
CA ARG A 192 -4.59 7.03 -17.73
C ARG A 192 -5.12 8.32 -17.12
N ASP A 193 -6.41 8.59 -17.31
CA ASP A 193 -7.13 9.66 -16.63
C ASP A 193 -7.54 9.26 -15.19
N CYS A 194 -7.62 7.97 -14.89
CA CYS A 194 -7.97 7.47 -13.56
C CYS A 194 -6.70 7.16 -12.74
N PRO A 195 -6.74 7.35 -11.42
CA PRO A 195 -5.59 7.09 -10.55
C PRO A 195 -5.03 5.68 -10.73
N THR A 196 -3.71 5.60 -10.75
CA THR A 196 -2.97 4.34 -10.67
C THR A 196 -2.05 4.38 -9.46
N VAL A 197 -2.06 3.32 -8.66
CA VAL A 197 -1.20 3.17 -7.49
C VAL A 197 -0.21 2.04 -7.74
N LEU A 198 1.07 2.31 -7.61
CA LEU A 198 2.14 1.31 -7.67
C LEU A 198 2.65 1.03 -6.27
N THR A 199 2.80 -0.24 -5.91
CA THR A 199 3.25 -0.66 -4.57
C THR A 199 4.57 -1.44 -4.60
N PRO A 200 5.65 -0.91 -5.20
CA PRO A 200 6.89 -1.65 -5.35
C PRO A 200 7.64 -1.83 -4.03
N HIS A 201 8.22 -3.03 -3.83
CA HIS A 201 9.34 -3.19 -2.91
C HIS A 201 10.66 -2.75 -3.61
N PRO A 202 11.81 -2.58 -2.90
CA PRO A 202 13.02 -2.02 -3.51
C PRO A 202 13.51 -2.74 -4.78
N LYS A 203 13.36 -4.08 -4.87
CA LYS A 203 13.78 -4.83 -6.07
C LYS A 203 12.84 -4.57 -7.25
N GLU A 204 11.53 -4.42 -7.04
CA GLU A 204 10.57 -4.05 -8.07
C GLU A 204 10.81 -2.62 -8.54
N ALA A 205 11.05 -1.69 -7.61
CA ALA A 205 11.41 -0.31 -7.93
C ALA A 205 12.69 -0.24 -8.80
N ALA A 206 13.72 -1.00 -8.43
CA ALA A 206 14.97 -1.07 -9.18
C ALA A 206 14.75 -1.57 -10.64
N ARG A 207 13.89 -2.58 -10.83
CA ARG A 207 13.53 -3.06 -12.19
C ARG A 207 12.76 -2.01 -12.99
N LEU A 208 11.80 -1.32 -12.36
CA LEU A 208 11.00 -0.27 -13.00
C LEU A 208 11.88 0.91 -13.45
N LEU A 209 12.81 1.36 -12.59
CA LEU A 209 13.73 2.47 -12.88
C LEU A 209 15.01 2.04 -13.63
N LYS A 210 15.19 0.73 -13.86
CA LYS A 210 16.39 0.15 -14.51
C LYS A 210 17.71 0.55 -13.83
N CYS A 211 17.71 0.53 -12.51
CA CYS A 211 18.86 0.83 -11.65
C CYS A 211 19.10 -0.30 -10.62
N SER A 212 20.10 -0.16 -9.77
CA SER A 212 20.39 -1.14 -8.72
C SER A 212 19.49 -0.95 -7.47
N VAL A 213 19.38 -1.98 -6.64
CA VAL A 213 18.65 -1.89 -5.35
C VAL A 213 19.36 -0.92 -4.40
N GLU A 214 20.68 -0.86 -4.47
CA GLU A 214 21.52 0.04 -3.70
C GLU A 214 21.21 1.50 -4.05
N GLU A 215 21.02 1.83 -5.33
CA GLU A 215 20.60 3.17 -5.77
C GLU A 215 19.22 3.53 -5.21
N ILE A 216 18.24 2.63 -5.27
CA ILE A 216 16.91 2.84 -4.65
C ILE A 216 17.04 3.12 -3.15
N GLN A 217 17.82 2.32 -2.44
CA GLN A 217 17.97 2.43 -0.98
C GLN A 217 18.82 3.63 -0.55
N SER A 218 19.72 4.11 -1.39
CA SER A 218 20.55 5.30 -1.11
C SER A 218 19.72 6.58 -1.00
N ASP A 219 18.69 6.73 -1.84
CA ASP A 219 17.73 7.84 -1.78
C ASP A 219 16.31 7.36 -2.12
N ARG A 220 15.63 6.84 -1.10
CA ARG A 220 14.26 6.27 -1.22
C ARG A 220 13.23 7.32 -1.63
N VAL A 221 13.37 8.57 -1.15
CA VAL A 221 12.44 9.65 -1.49
C VAL A 221 12.58 10.01 -2.96
N HIS A 222 13.80 10.24 -3.43
CA HIS A 222 14.06 10.53 -4.85
C HIS A 222 13.58 9.39 -5.75
N SER A 223 13.84 8.15 -5.37
CA SER A 223 13.41 6.96 -6.11
C SER A 223 11.88 6.86 -6.21
N ALA A 224 11.17 7.10 -5.10
CA ALA A 224 9.71 7.08 -5.09
C ALA A 224 9.10 8.20 -5.94
N LEU A 225 9.65 9.42 -5.86
CA LEU A 225 9.25 10.55 -6.70
C LEU A 225 9.55 10.31 -8.18
N SER A 226 10.70 9.70 -8.50
CA SER A 226 11.06 9.34 -9.87
C SER A 226 10.03 8.37 -10.47
N LEU A 227 9.62 7.34 -9.70
CA LEU A 227 8.56 6.43 -10.12
C LEU A 227 7.21 7.17 -10.28
N ALA A 228 6.85 8.05 -9.34
CA ALA A 228 5.60 8.79 -9.42
C ALA A 228 5.52 9.66 -10.67
N ASN A 229 6.61 10.35 -11.01
CA ASN A 229 6.70 11.18 -12.20
C ASN A 229 6.73 10.35 -13.49
N GLU A 230 7.56 9.29 -13.52
CA GLU A 230 7.77 8.46 -14.72
C GLU A 230 6.49 7.72 -15.15
N PHE A 231 5.67 7.30 -14.18
CA PHE A 231 4.42 6.58 -14.42
C PHE A 231 3.16 7.45 -14.28
N ASN A 232 3.32 8.75 -13.96
CA ASN A 232 2.19 9.63 -13.62
C ASN A 232 1.22 8.95 -12.64
N SER A 233 1.76 8.39 -11.57
CA SER A 233 1.05 7.48 -10.65
C SER A 233 1.43 7.72 -9.21
N GLU A 234 0.54 7.34 -8.30
CA GLU A 234 0.82 7.32 -6.87
C GLU A 234 1.70 6.10 -6.55
N VAL A 235 2.68 6.27 -5.69
CA VAL A 235 3.67 5.22 -5.38
C VAL A 235 3.76 4.96 -3.89
N ILE A 236 3.78 3.69 -3.51
CA ILE A 236 4.16 3.21 -2.18
C ILE A 236 5.47 2.43 -2.34
N LEU A 237 6.61 3.07 -2.10
CA LEU A 237 7.89 2.36 -2.03
C LEU A 237 8.01 1.67 -0.67
N LYS A 238 7.70 0.38 -0.65
CA LYS A 238 7.64 -0.46 0.56
C LYS A 238 9.01 -0.62 1.23
N GLY A 239 9.03 -0.81 2.54
CA GLY A 239 10.22 -1.07 3.36
C GLY A 239 10.23 -0.26 4.65
N VAL A 240 11.35 -0.30 5.38
CA VAL A 240 11.51 0.50 6.59
C VAL A 240 11.45 1.98 6.23
N GLY A 241 10.49 2.70 6.82
CA GLY A 241 10.14 4.05 6.36
C GLY A 241 9.55 3.99 4.95
N SER A 242 8.43 3.27 4.76
CA SER A 242 7.74 3.26 3.47
C SER A 242 7.44 4.67 3.00
N VAL A 243 7.78 4.97 1.74
CA VAL A 243 7.60 6.30 1.15
C VAL A 243 6.37 6.27 0.24
N CYS A 244 5.39 7.12 0.54
CA CYS A 244 4.29 7.43 -0.36
C CYS A 244 4.67 8.67 -1.17
N ALA A 245 4.70 8.59 -2.50
CA ALA A 245 5.07 9.69 -3.39
C ALA A 245 3.99 9.91 -4.47
N PHE A 246 3.83 11.15 -4.88
CA PHE A 246 2.75 11.59 -5.75
C PHE A 246 3.28 12.42 -6.93
N PRO A 247 2.57 12.43 -8.09
CA PRO A 247 3.01 13.20 -9.25
C PRO A 247 3.12 14.70 -9.04
N ASP A 248 2.41 15.25 -8.04
CA ASP A 248 2.48 16.67 -7.67
C ASP A 248 3.75 17.06 -6.90
N GLY A 249 4.64 16.08 -6.63
CA GLY A 249 5.88 16.28 -5.89
C GLY A 249 5.76 16.14 -4.36
N ASN A 250 4.56 15.95 -3.83
CA ASN A 250 4.37 15.66 -2.41
C ASN A 250 4.80 14.22 -2.07
N TRP A 251 5.33 14.04 -0.86
CA TRP A 251 5.70 12.71 -0.37
C TRP A 251 5.55 12.60 1.15
N PHE A 252 5.34 11.37 1.61
CA PHE A 252 5.12 11.06 3.01
C PHE A 252 5.95 9.84 3.41
N ILE A 253 6.47 9.85 4.65
CA ILE A 253 7.18 8.70 5.23
C ILE A 253 6.32 8.10 6.32
N ASN A 254 6.09 6.80 6.22
CA ASN A 254 5.43 6.01 7.25
C ASN A 254 6.44 5.57 8.31
N THR A 255 6.14 5.87 9.57
CA THR A 255 6.98 5.48 10.72
C THR A 255 6.40 4.33 11.53
N THR A 256 5.22 3.81 11.15
CA THR A 256 4.60 2.65 11.79
C THR A 256 5.09 1.35 11.18
N GLY A 257 4.97 0.27 11.92
CA GLY A 257 5.42 -1.05 11.52
C GLY A 257 6.70 -1.49 12.26
N ASN A 258 6.91 -2.78 12.30
CA ASN A 258 8.01 -3.40 13.01
C ASN A 258 8.57 -4.61 12.23
N PRO A 259 9.73 -5.20 12.66
CA PRO A 259 10.35 -6.33 11.95
C PRO A 259 9.47 -7.58 11.77
N GLY A 260 8.39 -7.73 12.54
CA GLY A 260 7.41 -8.82 12.36
C GLY A 260 6.70 -8.79 11.00
N MET A 261 6.69 -7.62 10.34
CA MET A 261 6.14 -7.48 9.00
C MET A 261 7.04 -8.07 7.89
N ALA A 262 8.23 -8.55 8.22
CA ALA A 262 9.12 -9.19 7.25
C ALA A 262 8.69 -10.65 6.95
N CYS A 263 7.43 -10.83 6.56
CA CYS A 263 6.89 -12.13 6.18
C CYS A 263 6.07 -12.05 4.88
N ALA A 264 5.83 -13.21 4.27
CA ALA A 264 5.04 -13.30 3.04
C ALA A 264 3.59 -12.87 3.26
N GLY A 265 3.00 -12.21 2.26
CA GLY A 265 1.59 -11.82 2.26
C GLY A 265 1.33 -10.41 2.80
N MET A 266 2.28 -9.73 3.43
CA MET A 266 2.09 -8.36 3.94
C MET A 266 1.80 -7.36 2.81
N GLY A 267 2.47 -7.50 1.65
CA GLY A 267 2.16 -6.67 0.46
C GLY A 267 0.75 -6.90 -0.05
N ASP A 268 0.32 -8.16 -0.10
CA ASP A 268 -1.03 -8.52 -0.55
C ASP A 268 -2.10 -7.91 0.37
N VAL A 269 -1.87 -7.95 1.68
CA VAL A 269 -2.76 -7.30 2.68
C VAL A 269 -2.80 -5.79 2.47
N LEU A 270 -1.64 -5.13 2.30
CA LEU A 270 -1.60 -3.69 2.03
C LEU A 270 -2.38 -3.32 0.77
N THR A 271 -2.22 -4.09 -0.30
CA THR A 271 -2.99 -3.93 -1.56
C THR A 271 -4.49 -4.02 -1.32
N GLY A 272 -4.94 -4.97 -0.51
CA GLY A 272 -6.34 -5.11 -0.11
C GLY A 272 -6.84 -3.94 0.75
N ILE A 273 -6.05 -3.45 1.70
CA ILE A 273 -6.39 -2.29 2.55
C ILE A 273 -6.58 -1.03 1.70
N VAL A 274 -5.59 -0.67 0.88
CA VAL A 274 -5.66 0.51 0.00
C VAL A 274 -6.84 0.40 -0.96
N GLY A 275 -7.01 -0.77 -1.58
CA GLY A 275 -8.13 -1.04 -2.48
C GLY A 275 -9.51 -0.88 -1.82
N ALA A 276 -9.65 -1.32 -0.57
CA ALA A 276 -10.90 -1.16 0.19
C ALA A 276 -11.22 0.31 0.47
N LEU A 277 -10.21 1.11 0.84
CA LEU A 277 -10.40 2.53 1.11
C LEU A 277 -10.84 3.28 -0.16
N ILE A 278 -10.15 3.07 -1.28
CA ILE A 278 -10.52 3.65 -2.58
C ILE A 278 -11.94 3.23 -2.99
N THR A 279 -12.25 1.96 -2.86
CA THR A 279 -13.55 1.40 -3.24
C THR A 279 -14.71 2.03 -2.47
N GLN A 280 -14.50 2.43 -1.23
CA GLN A 280 -15.49 3.11 -0.38
C GLN A 280 -15.56 4.63 -0.62
N GLY A 281 -14.84 5.16 -1.58
CA GLY A 281 -14.90 6.56 -2.00
C GLY A 281 -13.83 7.46 -1.37
N ALA A 282 -12.81 6.90 -0.70
CA ALA A 282 -11.65 7.70 -0.33
C ALA A 282 -10.92 8.18 -1.59
N TYR A 283 -10.42 9.41 -1.58
CA TYR A 283 -9.47 9.86 -2.60
C TYR A 283 -8.24 8.94 -2.57
N SER A 284 -7.72 8.58 -3.74
CA SER A 284 -6.60 7.62 -3.85
C SER A 284 -5.39 8.06 -3.04
N HIS A 285 -5.02 9.34 -3.10
CA HIS A 285 -3.96 9.94 -2.28
C HIS A 285 -4.15 9.66 -0.77
N SER A 286 -5.34 9.96 -0.24
CA SER A 286 -5.66 9.72 1.18
C SER A 286 -5.68 8.23 1.51
N ALA A 287 -6.18 7.39 0.62
CA ALA A 287 -6.21 5.93 0.79
C ALA A 287 -4.80 5.32 0.83
N VAL A 288 -3.88 5.82 0.00
CA VAL A 288 -2.47 5.41 -0.02
C VAL A 288 -1.80 5.70 1.31
N VAL A 289 -1.88 6.96 1.77
CA VAL A 289 -1.23 7.39 3.03
C VAL A 289 -1.84 6.70 4.24
N ALA A 290 -3.18 6.69 4.34
CA ALA A 290 -3.89 6.05 5.45
C ALA A 290 -3.72 4.51 5.45
N GLY A 291 -3.71 3.88 4.27
CA GLY A 291 -3.54 2.43 4.14
C GLY A 291 -2.18 1.96 4.63
N VAL A 292 -1.11 2.66 4.26
CA VAL A 292 0.26 2.34 4.71
C VAL A 292 0.39 2.53 6.22
N TYR A 293 -0.13 3.65 6.75
CA TYR A 293 -0.12 3.93 8.19
C TYR A 293 -0.90 2.87 8.98
N LEU A 294 -2.12 2.57 8.56
CA LEU A 294 -3.00 1.59 9.22
C LEU A 294 -2.38 0.20 9.26
N HIS A 295 -1.78 -0.23 8.15
CA HIS A 295 -1.13 -1.54 8.04
C HIS A 295 0.05 -1.66 9.00
N GLY A 296 0.92 -0.64 9.07
CA GLY A 296 2.03 -0.63 10.01
C GLY A 296 1.57 -0.56 11.47
N LEU A 297 0.60 0.31 11.76
CA LEU A 297 0.03 0.46 13.11
C LEU A 297 -0.63 -0.85 13.60
N ALA A 298 -1.23 -1.63 12.70
CA ALA A 298 -1.78 -2.94 13.05
C ALA A 298 -0.68 -3.93 13.49
N ALA A 299 0.47 -3.90 12.84
CA ALA A 299 1.62 -4.71 13.25
C ALA A 299 2.18 -4.25 14.60
N ASP A 300 2.24 -2.94 14.85
CA ASP A 300 2.69 -2.39 16.13
C ASP A 300 1.74 -2.74 17.27
N GLN A 301 0.43 -2.73 17.01
CA GLN A 301 -0.56 -3.20 17.97
C GLN A 301 -0.38 -4.70 18.29
N LEU A 302 -0.15 -5.54 17.28
CA LEU A 302 0.14 -6.97 17.49
C LEU A 302 1.42 -7.17 18.33
N LEU A 303 2.44 -6.37 18.10
CA LEU A 303 3.67 -6.39 18.90
C LEU A 303 3.38 -6.03 20.36
N SER A 304 2.59 -4.99 20.61
CA SER A 304 2.20 -4.56 21.96
C SER A 304 1.32 -5.60 22.67
N ASP A 305 0.55 -6.38 21.91
CA ASP A 305 -0.26 -7.50 22.41
C ASP A 305 0.56 -8.80 22.63
N ASN A 306 1.90 -8.75 22.52
CA ASN A 306 2.81 -9.89 22.58
C ASN A 306 2.56 -10.96 21.50
N LYS A 307 2.08 -10.56 20.32
CA LYS A 307 1.86 -11.41 19.14
C LYS A 307 2.92 -11.20 18.06
N GLY A 308 4.13 -10.85 18.44
CA GLY A 308 5.24 -10.57 17.55
C GLY A 308 6.51 -10.23 18.31
N PRO A 309 7.61 -9.86 17.59
CA PRO A 309 7.71 -9.82 16.13
C PRO A 309 7.85 -11.19 15.48
N ILE A 310 8.29 -12.23 16.25
CA ILE A 310 8.49 -13.58 15.74
C ILE A 310 7.14 -14.26 15.55
N GLY A 311 6.90 -14.79 14.34
CA GLY A 311 5.70 -15.56 14.01
C GLY A 311 4.46 -14.70 13.67
N MET A 312 4.57 -13.37 13.59
CA MET A 312 3.49 -12.52 13.11
C MET A 312 3.14 -12.88 11.67
N THR A 313 1.86 -13.02 11.38
CA THR A 313 1.36 -13.37 10.05
C THR A 313 0.59 -12.23 9.41
N ALA A 314 0.57 -12.19 8.07
CA ALA A 314 -0.18 -11.20 7.33
C ALA A 314 -1.70 -11.26 7.65
N SER A 315 -2.24 -12.44 7.89
CA SER A 315 -3.66 -12.61 8.23
C SER A 315 -4.05 -11.93 9.55
N GLU A 316 -3.16 -11.91 10.55
CA GLU A 316 -3.42 -11.26 11.83
C GLU A 316 -3.52 -9.74 11.71
N THR A 317 -2.72 -9.13 10.80
CA THR A 317 -2.78 -7.68 10.58
C THR A 317 -4.12 -7.23 9.99
N ILE A 318 -4.86 -8.10 9.28
CA ILE A 318 -6.17 -7.79 8.69
C ILE A 318 -7.20 -7.44 9.77
N ASP A 319 -7.39 -8.32 10.75
CA ASP A 319 -8.39 -8.11 11.80
C ASP A 319 -7.99 -6.97 12.74
N THR A 320 -6.70 -6.81 13.00
CA THR A 320 -6.18 -5.69 13.79
C THR A 320 -6.37 -4.36 13.06
N SER A 321 -6.09 -4.28 11.76
CA SER A 321 -6.36 -3.09 10.93
C SER A 321 -7.85 -2.70 10.97
N ARG A 322 -8.75 -3.68 10.83
CA ARG A 322 -10.19 -3.45 10.95
C ARG A 322 -10.55 -2.86 12.31
N SER A 323 -10.01 -3.41 13.41
CA SER A 323 -10.27 -2.92 14.75
C SER A 323 -9.85 -1.47 14.92
N ILE A 324 -8.61 -1.14 14.53
CA ILE A 324 -8.06 0.21 14.62
C ILE A 324 -8.86 1.20 13.78
N LEU A 325 -9.19 0.87 12.53
CA LEU A 325 -9.97 1.76 11.67
C LEU A 325 -11.34 2.07 12.28
N ASN A 326 -12.04 1.08 12.84
CA ASN A 326 -13.34 1.30 13.47
C ASN A 326 -13.22 2.13 14.75
N GLN A 327 -12.16 2.00 15.54
CA GLN A 327 -11.94 2.85 16.72
C GLN A 327 -11.80 4.34 16.33
N HIS A 328 -11.09 4.63 15.25
CA HIS A 328 -10.94 6.01 14.76
C HIS A 328 -12.24 6.58 14.18
N LEU A 329 -13.04 5.75 13.51
CA LEU A 329 -14.34 6.17 12.96
C LEU A 329 -15.41 6.36 14.04
N THR A 330 -15.40 5.56 15.11
CA THR A 330 -16.36 5.69 16.22
C THR A 330 -16.07 6.90 17.12
N GLY A 331 -14.82 7.33 17.21
CA GLY A 331 -14.47 8.59 17.89
C GLY A 331 -15.10 9.84 17.24
N ILE A 332 -15.59 9.73 16.00
CA ILE A 332 -16.32 10.80 15.28
C ILE A 332 -17.83 10.73 15.55
N LEU A 333 -18.34 9.60 16.07
CA LEU A 333 -19.77 9.38 16.34
C LEU A 333 -20.15 9.65 17.81
N ALA A 334 -19.20 10.00 18.65
CA ALA A 334 -19.38 10.42 20.03
C ALA A 334 -19.38 11.95 20.15
#